data_086b82d378a612bf63d8a5db2d5cf070
#
_entry.id   086b82d378a612bf63d8a5db2d5cf070
#
_cell.length_a   1.000
_cell.length_b   1.000
_cell.length_c   1.000
_cell.angle_alpha   90.00
_cell.angle_beta   90.00
_cell.angle_gamma   90.00
#
_symmetry.space_group_name_H-M   'P 1'
#
loop_
_entity.id
_entity.type
_entity.pdbx_description
1 polymer ?
#
loop_
_entity_poly.entity_id
_entity_poly.type
_entity_poly.pdbx_seq_one_letter_code
_entity_poly.pdbx_strand_id
1 'polypeptide(L)'
;IVPTTYYGTPTDQFRAAGIDAVIWANHSIRASISAMRAAAKRIYDEESVVGLEDGIATVKDIFHLAGNAELKDAEDRYLPVDDDAPRAIVLAATRGSALGPLTEDRPKCMVEIRGQPLLRRLTRTLRQSGIRDVAVVRGYAKEAVDLPNLTYIDNDDFATTGEAASLATAIDRLKGDTVIAYGDIMFRRYILDALLDVDGDIVLAVDAMWNEHTDRSESSGRDLIRCSRP
;
A
#
# COMPACT_ATOMS: atom_id res chain seq x y z
N ILE A 1 23.23 -3.37 -37.95
CA ILE A 1 22.83 -4.68 -38.50
C ILE A 1 22.12 -5.51 -37.45
N VAL A 2 21.14 -6.31 -37.86
CA VAL A 2 20.48 -7.30 -37.01
C VAL A 2 20.79 -8.67 -37.57
N PRO A 3 21.79 -9.40 -37.05
CA PRO A 3 22.14 -10.72 -37.57
C PRO A 3 21.05 -11.72 -37.23
N THR A 4 20.34 -12.23 -38.24
CA THR A 4 19.35 -13.30 -38.10
C THR A 4 19.89 -14.67 -38.47
N THR A 5 20.98 -14.72 -39.25
CA THR A 5 21.64 -15.95 -39.73
C THR A 5 23.10 -16.07 -39.32
N TYR A 6 23.72 -15.01 -38.86
CA TYR A 6 25.16 -14.95 -38.53
C TYR A 6 25.42 -15.07 -37.01
N TYR A 7 24.66 -15.88 -36.32
CA TYR A 7 24.81 -16.03 -34.85
C TYR A 7 26.17 -16.55 -34.41
N GLY A 8 26.86 -17.30 -35.26
CA GLY A 8 28.21 -17.78 -35.04
C GLY A 8 29.33 -16.79 -35.40
N THR A 9 29.00 -15.61 -35.89
CA THR A 9 30.02 -14.62 -36.31
C THR A 9 30.38 -13.72 -35.10
N PRO A 10 31.65 -13.72 -34.66
CA PRO A 10 32.11 -12.83 -33.60
C PRO A 10 32.00 -11.34 -33.98
N THR A 11 31.77 -10.49 -32.97
CA THR A 11 31.54 -9.04 -33.17
C THR A 11 32.75 -8.30 -33.77
N ASP A 12 33.98 -8.80 -33.56
CA ASP A 12 35.18 -8.25 -34.17
C ASP A 12 35.19 -8.35 -35.70
N GLN A 13 34.61 -9.42 -36.27
CA GLN A 13 34.45 -9.56 -37.73
C GLN A 13 33.46 -8.51 -38.28
N PHE A 14 32.40 -8.21 -37.58
CA PHE A 14 31.48 -7.13 -37.94
C PHE A 14 32.17 -5.77 -37.90
N ARG A 15 33.00 -5.53 -36.87
CA ARG A 15 33.78 -4.31 -36.73
C ARG A 15 34.81 -4.17 -37.88
N ALA A 16 35.51 -5.26 -38.22
CA ALA A 16 36.45 -5.28 -39.36
C ALA A 16 35.78 -5.02 -40.70
N ALA A 17 34.50 -5.37 -40.84
CA ALA A 17 33.65 -5.07 -42.00
C ALA A 17 33.07 -3.65 -41.99
N GLY A 18 33.46 -2.77 -41.04
CA GLY A 18 32.95 -1.40 -40.95
C GLY A 18 31.52 -1.27 -40.41
N ILE A 19 31.06 -2.23 -39.65
CA ILE A 19 29.72 -2.20 -39.04
C ILE A 19 29.83 -1.61 -37.64
N ASP A 20 29.21 -0.45 -37.41
CA ASP A 20 29.28 0.29 -36.15
C ASP A 20 28.31 -0.24 -35.09
N ALA A 21 27.17 -0.85 -35.46
CA ALA A 21 26.18 -1.35 -34.52
C ALA A 21 25.64 -2.73 -34.91
N VAL A 22 25.58 -3.63 -33.95
CA VAL A 22 25.01 -4.98 -34.09
C VAL A 22 23.92 -5.18 -33.01
N ILE A 23 22.72 -5.52 -33.44
CA ILE A 23 21.58 -5.74 -32.56
C ILE A 23 21.27 -7.23 -32.46
N TRP A 24 21.42 -7.81 -31.29
CA TRP A 24 21.06 -9.21 -30.98
C TRP A 24 19.61 -9.31 -30.51
N ALA A 25 18.66 -9.25 -31.44
CA ALA A 25 17.25 -8.95 -31.20
C ALA A 25 16.51 -9.93 -30.26
N ASN A 26 16.90 -11.20 -30.19
CA ASN A 26 16.09 -12.20 -29.46
C ASN A 26 16.88 -13.06 -28.44
N HIS A 27 18.17 -12.85 -28.30
CA HIS A 27 19.00 -13.69 -27.43
C HIS A 27 18.63 -13.53 -25.95
N SER A 28 18.40 -12.31 -25.50
CA SER A 28 18.02 -12.04 -24.10
C SER A 28 16.66 -12.66 -23.76
N ILE A 29 15.65 -12.53 -24.63
CA ILE A 29 14.32 -13.12 -24.37
C ILE A 29 14.37 -14.66 -24.38
N ARG A 30 15.15 -15.25 -25.28
CA ARG A 30 15.35 -16.71 -25.33
C ARG A 30 16.09 -17.22 -24.10
N ALA A 31 17.10 -16.50 -23.64
CA ALA A 31 17.81 -16.81 -22.41
C ALA A 31 16.91 -16.70 -21.19
N SER A 32 16.08 -15.65 -21.09
CA SER A 32 15.10 -15.48 -20.02
C SER A 32 14.10 -16.64 -19.96
N ILE A 33 13.55 -17.07 -21.10
CA ILE A 33 12.61 -18.20 -21.17
C ILE A 33 13.29 -19.49 -20.68
N SER A 34 14.54 -19.70 -21.07
CA SER A 34 15.27 -20.90 -20.65
C SER A 34 15.57 -20.87 -19.14
N ALA A 35 15.98 -19.71 -18.60
CA ALA A 35 16.22 -19.52 -17.17
C ALA A 35 14.94 -19.72 -16.33
N MET A 36 13.81 -19.11 -16.75
CA MET A 36 12.51 -19.29 -16.09
C MET A 36 12.08 -20.75 -16.06
N ARG A 37 12.25 -21.49 -17.17
CA ARG A 37 11.92 -22.93 -17.25
C ARG A 37 12.80 -23.74 -16.32
N ALA A 38 14.10 -23.44 -16.26
CA ALA A 38 15.03 -24.14 -15.38
C ALA A 38 14.69 -23.90 -13.90
N ALA A 39 14.40 -22.64 -13.52
CA ALA A 39 13.99 -22.29 -12.17
C ALA A 39 12.66 -22.98 -11.78
N ALA A 40 11.65 -22.92 -12.63
CA ALA A 40 10.36 -23.58 -12.39
C ALA A 40 10.50 -25.11 -12.25
N LYS A 41 11.30 -25.72 -13.11
CA LYS A 41 11.58 -27.16 -13.03
C LYS A 41 12.27 -27.53 -11.72
N ARG A 42 13.27 -26.76 -11.30
CA ARG A 42 13.99 -26.99 -10.06
C ARG A 42 13.07 -26.87 -8.85
N ILE A 43 12.23 -25.84 -8.79
CA ILE A 43 11.23 -25.67 -7.70
C ILE A 43 10.29 -26.88 -7.66
N TYR A 44 9.83 -27.35 -8.82
CA TYR A 44 8.94 -28.50 -8.91
C TYR A 44 9.60 -29.80 -8.44
N ASP A 45 10.85 -30.06 -8.89
CA ASP A 45 11.57 -31.29 -8.58
C ASP A 45 12.03 -31.35 -7.10
N GLU A 46 12.43 -30.20 -6.54
CA GLU A 46 12.98 -30.08 -5.19
C GLU A 46 11.93 -29.70 -4.14
N GLU A 47 10.72 -29.30 -4.57
CA GLU A 47 9.65 -28.72 -3.72
C GLU A 47 10.20 -27.63 -2.75
N SER A 48 11.21 -26.88 -3.21
CA SER A 48 11.98 -25.93 -2.42
C SER A 48 12.58 -24.83 -3.30
N VAL A 49 12.80 -23.66 -2.71
CA VAL A 49 13.56 -22.54 -3.30
C VAL A 49 14.95 -22.40 -2.69
N VAL A 50 15.32 -23.27 -1.74
CA VAL A 50 16.65 -23.25 -1.09
C VAL A 50 17.74 -23.42 -2.15
N GLY A 51 18.71 -22.52 -2.15
CA GLY A 51 19.80 -22.49 -3.12
C GLY A 51 19.43 -21.99 -4.52
N LEU A 52 18.17 -21.61 -4.78
CA LEU A 52 17.78 -20.96 -6.03
C LEU A 52 18.18 -19.47 -6.01
N GLU A 53 18.08 -18.83 -4.86
CA GLU A 53 18.39 -17.40 -4.66
C GLU A 53 19.81 -17.01 -5.07
N ASP A 54 20.79 -17.90 -4.88
CA ASP A 54 22.19 -17.66 -5.27
C ASP A 54 22.39 -17.61 -6.79
N GLY A 55 21.45 -18.10 -7.56
CA GLY A 55 21.53 -18.21 -9.03
C GLY A 55 20.59 -17.29 -9.80
N ILE A 56 19.80 -16.48 -9.12
CA ILE A 56 18.82 -15.57 -9.75
C ILE A 56 19.06 -14.12 -9.34
N ALA A 57 18.49 -13.17 -10.10
CA ALA A 57 18.55 -11.77 -9.77
C ALA A 57 17.84 -11.48 -8.46
N THR A 58 18.42 -10.63 -7.61
CA THR A 58 17.81 -10.23 -6.35
C THR A 58 16.56 -9.37 -6.57
N VAL A 59 15.66 -9.33 -5.59
CA VAL A 59 14.50 -8.42 -5.60
C VAL A 59 14.97 -6.95 -5.72
N LYS A 60 16.11 -6.61 -5.13
CA LYS A 60 16.72 -5.28 -5.22
C LYS A 60 17.13 -4.96 -6.66
N ASP A 61 17.69 -5.92 -7.40
CA ASP A 61 18.05 -5.72 -8.81
C ASP A 61 16.80 -5.49 -9.66
N ILE A 62 15.70 -6.20 -9.37
CA ILE A 62 14.42 -6.00 -10.07
C ILE A 62 13.90 -4.58 -9.82
N PHE A 63 13.91 -4.09 -8.59
CA PHE A 63 13.48 -2.72 -8.27
C PHE A 63 14.38 -1.66 -8.92
N HIS A 64 15.68 -1.93 -9.00
CA HIS A 64 16.61 -1.05 -9.70
C HIS A 64 16.32 -1.01 -11.22
N LEU A 65 16.14 -2.18 -11.84
CA LEU A 65 15.79 -2.29 -13.26
C LEU A 65 14.42 -1.70 -13.59
N ALA A 66 13.47 -1.76 -12.65
CA ALA A 66 12.15 -1.14 -12.80
C ALA A 66 12.18 0.40 -12.64
N GLY A 67 13.33 1.01 -12.32
CA GLY A 67 13.46 2.45 -12.15
C GLY A 67 12.69 3.03 -10.96
N ASN A 68 12.41 2.24 -9.93
CA ASN A 68 11.61 2.69 -8.79
C ASN A 68 12.19 3.92 -8.08
N ALA A 69 13.52 4.08 -8.03
CA ALA A 69 14.15 5.26 -7.47
C ALA A 69 13.89 6.50 -8.34
N GLU A 70 14.05 6.36 -9.66
CA GLU A 70 13.80 7.44 -10.63
C GLU A 70 12.32 7.86 -10.63
N LEU A 71 11.40 6.88 -10.52
CA LEU A 71 9.97 7.15 -10.38
C LEU A 71 9.69 7.98 -9.11
N LYS A 72 10.27 7.58 -7.98
CA LYS A 72 10.12 8.30 -6.73
C LYS A 72 10.68 9.73 -6.80
N ASP A 73 11.86 9.90 -7.36
CA ASP A 73 12.47 11.22 -7.56
C ASP A 73 11.63 12.10 -8.51
N ALA A 74 11.02 11.50 -9.52
CA ALA A 74 10.11 12.19 -10.42
C ALA A 74 8.79 12.57 -9.71
N GLU A 75 8.23 11.67 -8.89
CA GLU A 75 7.04 11.97 -8.07
C GLU A 75 7.33 13.13 -7.11
N ASP A 76 8.45 13.10 -6.39
CA ASP A 76 8.83 14.15 -5.44
C ASP A 76 9.07 15.51 -6.14
N ARG A 77 9.54 15.50 -7.40
CA ARG A 77 9.84 16.72 -8.18
C ARG A 77 8.63 17.31 -8.88
N TYR A 78 7.81 16.47 -9.49
CA TYR A 78 6.74 16.89 -10.39
C TYR A 78 5.34 16.78 -9.78
N LEU A 79 5.21 16.07 -8.65
CA LEU A 79 3.99 15.93 -7.90
C LEU A 79 4.24 16.32 -6.44
N PRO A 80 4.75 17.55 -6.17
CA PRO A 80 4.94 18.01 -4.80
C PRO A 80 3.59 17.90 -4.06
N VAL A 81 3.64 17.49 -2.82
CA VAL A 81 2.46 17.55 -1.94
C VAL A 81 2.13 19.03 -1.79
N ASP A 82 0.98 19.44 -2.28
CA ASP A 82 0.45 20.75 -2.02
C ASP A 82 0.21 20.88 -0.51
N ASP A 83 0.76 21.90 0.12
CA ASP A 83 0.58 22.12 1.56
C ASP A 83 -0.90 22.34 1.93
N ASP A 84 -1.70 22.80 0.96
CA ASP A 84 -3.15 22.97 1.07
C ASP A 84 -3.93 21.69 0.68
N ALA A 85 -3.27 20.64 0.16
CA ALA A 85 -3.96 19.40 -0.17
C ALA A 85 -4.46 18.69 1.09
N PRO A 86 -5.65 18.08 1.04
CA PRO A 86 -6.19 17.33 2.17
C PRO A 86 -5.28 16.16 2.52
N ARG A 87 -5.11 15.93 3.81
CA ARG A 87 -4.32 14.83 4.39
C ARG A 87 -5.21 13.87 5.16
N ALA A 88 -4.67 12.73 5.57
CA ALA A 88 -5.42 11.80 6.39
C ALA A 88 -4.63 11.32 7.61
N ILE A 89 -5.36 11.12 8.71
CA ILE A 89 -4.89 10.41 9.90
C ILE A 89 -5.77 9.18 10.07
N VAL A 90 -5.15 8.01 10.05
CA VAL A 90 -5.83 6.73 10.23
C VAL A 90 -5.55 6.20 11.63
N LEU A 91 -6.59 6.04 12.43
CA LEU A 91 -6.50 5.48 13.78
C LEU A 91 -6.53 3.95 13.70
N ALA A 92 -5.41 3.31 13.99
CA ALA A 92 -5.20 1.87 13.82
C ALA A 92 -4.47 1.23 15.03
N ALA A 93 -4.55 1.84 16.21
CA ALA A 93 -3.79 1.42 17.37
C ALA A 93 -4.36 0.21 18.10
N THR A 94 -5.64 -0.11 17.92
CA THR A 94 -6.34 -1.15 18.68
C THR A 94 -6.16 -2.55 18.09
N ARG A 95 -6.13 -3.57 18.96
CA ARG A 95 -6.07 -4.99 18.58
C ARG A 95 -7.31 -5.43 17.80
N GLY A 96 -8.52 -5.06 18.29
CA GLY A 96 -9.79 -5.63 17.84
C GLY A 96 -10.00 -7.04 18.38
N SER A 97 -9.89 -7.21 19.68
CA SER A 97 -9.95 -8.51 20.40
C SER A 97 -11.21 -9.34 20.12
N ALA A 98 -12.32 -8.68 19.75
CA ALA A 98 -13.56 -9.35 19.36
C ALA A 98 -13.40 -10.27 18.12
N LEU A 99 -12.35 -10.07 17.30
CA LEU A 99 -12.04 -10.91 16.15
C LEU A 99 -11.24 -12.18 16.53
N GLY A 100 -10.94 -12.39 17.81
CA GLY A 100 -10.29 -13.60 18.32
C GLY A 100 -8.96 -13.93 17.63
N PRO A 101 -8.83 -15.15 17.06
CA PRO A 101 -7.59 -15.61 16.45
C PRO A 101 -7.09 -14.75 15.26
N LEU A 102 -7.97 -14.04 14.59
CA LEU A 102 -7.60 -13.20 13.44
C LEU A 102 -6.72 -12.01 13.81
N THR A 103 -6.65 -11.68 15.11
CA THR A 103 -5.88 -10.53 15.62
C THR A 103 -4.90 -10.92 16.72
N GLU A 104 -4.44 -12.16 16.76
CA GLU A 104 -3.42 -12.60 17.73
C GLU A 104 -2.03 -12.03 17.41
N ASP A 105 -1.66 -12.03 16.15
CA ASP A 105 -0.33 -11.61 15.66
C ASP A 105 -0.33 -10.28 14.92
N ARG A 106 -1.51 -9.69 14.69
CA ARG A 106 -1.69 -8.45 13.92
C ARG A 106 -2.86 -7.62 14.40
N PRO A 107 -2.86 -6.30 14.23
CA PRO A 107 -4.01 -5.46 14.57
C PRO A 107 -5.14 -5.65 13.55
N LYS A 108 -6.35 -5.27 13.94
CA LYS A 108 -7.58 -5.36 13.15
C LYS A 108 -7.44 -4.77 11.73
N CYS A 109 -6.73 -3.66 11.59
CA CYS A 109 -6.49 -3.01 10.30
C CYS A 109 -5.66 -3.85 9.32
N MET A 110 -4.91 -4.84 9.82
CA MET A 110 -4.09 -5.75 9.01
C MET A 110 -4.77 -7.10 8.72
N VAL A 111 -6.01 -7.29 9.17
CA VAL A 111 -6.80 -8.45 8.77
C VAL A 111 -7.07 -8.40 7.27
N GLU A 112 -6.84 -9.52 6.61
CA GLU A 112 -6.98 -9.61 5.16
C GLU A 112 -8.41 -9.96 4.73
N ILE A 113 -8.92 -9.19 3.77
CA ILE A 113 -10.14 -9.51 3.05
C ILE A 113 -9.78 -9.76 1.59
N ARG A 114 -9.99 -10.98 1.11
CA ARG A 114 -9.63 -11.41 -0.25
C ARG A 114 -8.14 -11.13 -0.56
N GLY A 115 -7.26 -11.53 0.35
CA GLY A 115 -5.81 -11.42 0.20
C GLY A 115 -5.23 -10.00 0.27
N GLN A 116 -5.98 -9.03 0.83
CA GLN A 116 -5.46 -7.67 1.03
C GLN A 116 -5.86 -7.13 2.41
N PRO A 117 -4.90 -6.57 3.18
CA PRO A 117 -5.20 -5.91 4.45
C PRO A 117 -6.24 -4.80 4.32
N LEU A 118 -7.09 -4.64 5.34
CA LEU A 118 -8.08 -3.56 5.41
C LEU A 118 -7.43 -2.19 5.23
N LEU A 119 -6.32 -1.94 5.93
CA LEU A 119 -5.58 -0.69 5.84
C LEU A 119 -5.10 -0.39 4.41
N ARG A 120 -4.65 -1.39 3.65
CA ARG A 120 -4.27 -1.22 2.25
C ARG A 120 -5.45 -0.79 1.37
N ARG A 121 -6.64 -1.32 1.64
CA ARG A 121 -7.87 -0.94 0.92
C ARG A 121 -8.26 0.50 1.24
N LEU A 122 -8.24 0.86 2.51
CA LEU A 122 -8.54 2.22 2.97
C LEU A 122 -7.57 3.23 2.36
N THR A 123 -6.26 3.01 2.50
CA THR A 123 -5.24 3.93 1.96
C THR A 123 -5.31 4.06 0.45
N ARG A 124 -5.68 3.00 -0.28
CA ARG A 124 -5.95 3.10 -1.71
C ARG A 124 -7.15 4.00 -2.01
N THR A 125 -8.24 3.89 -1.25
CA THR A 125 -9.42 4.75 -1.42
C THR A 125 -9.07 6.22 -1.16
N LEU A 126 -8.30 6.51 -0.10
CA LEU A 126 -7.80 7.86 0.21
C LEU A 126 -7.00 8.44 -0.95
N ARG A 127 -6.06 7.69 -1.49
CA ARG A 127 -5.23 8.13 -2.64
C ARG A 127 -6.03 8.34 -3.92
N GLN A 128 -7.06 7.53 -4.17
CA GLN A 128 -7.94 7.70 -5.33
C GLN A 128 -8.76 9.00 -5.27
N SER A 129 -8.96 9.56 -4.07
CA SER A 129 -9.59 10.88 -3.85
C SER A 129 -8.56 12.01 -3.68
N GLY A 130 -7.29 11.77 -4.07
CA GLY A 130 -6.25 12.80 -4.07
C GLY A 130 -5.46 12.93 -2.77
N ILE A 131 -5.82 12.23 -1.70
CA ILE A 131 -5.13 12.30 -0.40
C ILE A 131 -3.87 11.45 -0.46
N ARG A 132 -2.71 12.09 -0.53
CA ARG A 132 -1.39 11.43 -0.63
C ARG A 132 -0.65 11.36 0.69
N ASP A 133 -0.79 12.40 1.52
CA ASP A 133 -0.20 12.47 2.86
C ASP A 133 -1.10 11.72 3.85
N VAL A 134 -0.72 10.48 4.17
CA VAL A 134 -1.48 9.60 5.07
C VAL A 134 -0.61 9.19 6.23
N ALA A 135 -0.99 9.62 7.43
CA ALA A 135 -0.40 9.17 8.69
C ALA A 135 -1.25 8.05 9.30
N VAL A 136 -0.61 7.05 9.87
CA VAL A 136 -1.27 5.92 10.54
C VAL A 136 -0.81 5.86 11.99
N VAL A 137 -1.74 6.00 12.92
CA VAL A 137 -1.46 5.84 14.35
C VAL A 137 -1.53 4.36 14.70
N ARG A 138 -0.39 3.80 15.10
CA ARG A 138 -0.22 2.38 15.43
C ARG A 138 -0.12 2.16 16.94
N GLY A 139 -0.41 0.96 17.39
CA GLY A 139 -0.26 0.55 18.80
C GLY A 139 -0.02 -0.95 18.91
N TYR A 140 -1.08 -1.75 19.05
CA TYR A 140 -0.98 -3.20 19.14
C TYR A 140 -0.27 -3.80 17.92
N ALA A 141 0.71 -4.68 18.18
CA ALA A 141 1.50 -5.36 17.15
C ALA A 141 1.94 -4.40 16.02
N LYS A 142 2.42 -3.21 16.40
CA LYS A 142 2.74 -2.11 15.48
C LYS A 142 3.72 -2.50 14.37
N GLU A 143 4.61 -3.45 14.63
CA GLU A 143 5.56 -3.96 13.64
C GLU A 143 4.89 -4.74 12.50
N ALA A 144 3.68 -5.25 12.71
CA ALA A 144 2.89 -5.88 11.66
C ALA A 144 2.23 -4.86 10.73
N VAL A 145 2.21 -3.58 11.09
CA VAL A 145 1.67 -2.50 10.28
C VAL A 145 2.80 -1.88 9.46
N ASP A 146 3.10 -2.51 8.34
CA ASP A 146 4.14 -2.07 7.41
C ASP A 146 3.59 -2.06 5.97
N LEU A 147 3.18 -0.90 5.51
CA LEU A 147 2.73 -0.65 4.14
C LEU A 147 3.52 0.53 3.54
N PRO A 148 3.87 0.49 2.26
CA PRO A 148 4.69 1.53 1.64
C PRO A 148 3.97 2.88 1.56
N ASN A 149 4.76 3.95 1.63
CA ASN A 149 4.32 5.33 1.46
C ASN A 149 3.29 5.79 2.50
N LEU A 150 3.48 5.42 3.76
CA LEU A 150 2.70 5.87 4.91
C LEU A 150 3.64 6.47 5.96
N THR A 151 3.17 7.47 6.67
CA THR A 151 3.84 7.96 7.88
C THR A 151 3.28 7.22 9.09
N TYR A 152 4.14 6.71 9.95
CA TYR A 152 3.72 6.00 11.16
C TYR A 152 3.94 6.83 12.40
N ILE A 153 2.94 6.83 13.29
CA ILE A 153 2.97 7.46 14.60
C ILE A 153 2.56 6.39 15.61
N ASP A 154 3.37 6.20 16.64
CA ASP A 154 3.12 5.13 17.60
C ASP A 154 2.42 5.69 18.85
N ASN A 155 1.31 5.05 19.26
CA ASN A 155 0.70 5.21 20.56
C ASN A 155 1.08 4.00 21.42
N ASP A 156 2.12 4.15 22.21
CA ASP A 156 2.61 3.06 23.08
C ASP A 156 1.64 2.78 24.26
N ASP A 157 0.79 3.75 24.60
CA ASP A 157 -0.23 3.64 25.65
C ASP A 157 -1.59 3.11 25.16
N PHE A 158 -1.64 2.55 23.96
CA PHE A 158 -2.87 2.07 23.29
C PHE A 158 -3.73 1.15 24.15
N ALA A 159 -3.11 0.38 25.05
CA ALA A 159 -3.81 -0.61 25.87
C ALA A 159 -4.68 0.04 26.97
N THR A 160 -4.36 1.26 27.37
CA THR A 160 -5.00 2.00 28.48
C THR A 160 -5.69 3.28 28.00
N THR A 161 -5.57 3.62 26.73
CA THR A 161 -6.09 4.84 26.11
C THR A 161 -7.11 4.52 25.02
N GLY A 162 -7.91 5.52 24.65
CA GLY A 162 -8.89 5.41 23.55
C GLY A 162 -8.46 6.14 22.29
N GLU A 163 -9.41 6.24 21.36
CA GLU A 163 -9.21 6.83 20.03
C GLU A 163 -8.80 8.31 20.11
N ALA A 164 -9.37 9.07 21.04
CA ALA A 164 -9.03 10.49 21.24
C ALA A 164 -7.55 10.66 21.65
N ALA A 165 -7.03 9.78 22.50
CA ALA A 165 -5.62 9.79 22.88
C ALA A 165 -4.74 9.37 21.69
N SER A 166 -5.16 8.39 20.90
CA SER A 166 -4.47 8.02 19.66
C SER A 166 -4.43 9.19 18.68
N LEU A 167 -5.52 9.94 18.53
CA LEU A 167 -5.53 11.15 17.70
C LEU A 167 -4.59 12.23 18.27
N ALA A 168 -4.54 12.39 19.59
CA ALA A 168 -3.68 13.35 20.25
C ALA A 168 -2.17 13.09 19.99
N THR A 169 -1.75 11.83 19.81
CA THR A 169 -0.36 11.54 19.42
C THR A 169 0.00 12.07 18.02
N ALA A 170 -1.02 12.29 17.18
CA ALA A 170 -0.87 12.82 15.82
C ALA A 170 -1.25 14.31 15.70
N ILE A 171 -1.34 15.05 16.82
CA ILE A 171 -1.84 16.44 16.85
C ILE A 171 -1.08 17.37 15.90
N ASP A 172 0.23 17.18 15.75
CA ASP A 172 1.08 17.99 14.87
C ASP A 172 0.76 17.78 13.37
N ARG A 173 0.00 16.75 13.06
CA ARG A 173 -0.46 16.42 11.69
C ARG A 173 -1.84 16.99 11.37
N LEU A 174 -2.55 17.53 12.35
CA LEU A 174 -3.83 18.23 12.15
C LEU A 174 -3.56 19.64 11.62
N LYS A 175 -3.29 19.72 10.32
CA LYS A 175 -3.02 20.98 9.60
C LYS A 175 -3.85 21.01 8.32
N GLY A 176 -4.55 22.14 8.08
CA GLY A 176 -5.45 22.25 6.94
C GLY A 176 -6.56 21.20 6.98
N ASP A 177 -7.07 20.84 5.83
CA ASP A 177 -8.12 19.84 5.70
C ASP A 177 -7.58 18.45 6.03
N THR A 178 -8.08 17.86 7.12
CA THR A 178 -7.60 16.57 7.60
C THR A 178 -8.75 15.58 7.74
N VAL A 179 -8.70 14.50 6.98
CA VAL A 179 -9.61 13.36 7.09
C VAL A 179 -9.14 12.45 8.22
N ILE A 180 -9.99 12.23 9.22
CA ILE A 180 -9.75 11.25 10.28
C ILE A 180 -10.57 10.01 9.98
N ALA A 181 -9.92 8.84 9.92
CA ALA A 181 -10.56 7.58 9.62
C ALA A 181 -10.10 6.49 10.59
N TYR A 182 -10.96 5.50 10.85
CA TYR A 182 -10.57 4.28 11.56
C TYR A 182 -9.92 3.28 10.60
N GLY A 183 -8.88 2.58 11.03
CA GLY A 183 -8.10 1.65 10.20
C GLY A 183 -8.85 0.40 9.75
N ASP A 184 -10.01 0.15 10.30
CA ASP A 184 -10.85 -1.05 10.09
C ASP A 184 -12.18 -0.77 9.39
N ILE A 185 -12.39 0.45 8.93
CA ILE A 185 -13.58 0.79 8.14
C ILE A 185 -13.35 0.62 6.65
N MET A 186 -14.41 0.31 5.94
CA MET A 186 -14.44 0.27 4.48
C MET A 186 -15.62 1.12 3.98
N PHE A 187 -15.32 2.04 3.10
CA PHE A 187 -16.32 2.87 2.45
C PHE A 187 -16.02 3.00 0.95
N ARG A 188 -17.03 3.40 0.19
CA ARG A 188 -16.86 3.66 -1.24
C ARG A 188 -16.32 5.07 -1.44
N ARG A 189 -15.51 5.24 -2.48
CA ARG A 189 -14.86 6.51 -2.83
C ARG A 189 -15.83 7.69 -2.85
N TYR A 190 -17.02 7.55 -3.42
CA TYR A 190 -18.00 8.64 -3.50
C TYR A 190 -18.41 9.22 -2.13
N ILE A 191 -18.31 8.44 -1.04
CA ILE A 191 -18.58 8.91 0.33
C ILE A 191 -17.48 9.89 0.76
N LEU A 192 -16.23 9.57 0.47
CA LEU A 192 -15.11 10.45 0.75
C LEU A 192 -15.12 11.70 -0.12
N ASP A 193 -15.39 11.55 -1.41
CA ASP A 193 -15.50 12.67 -2.33
C ASP A 193 -16.61 13.63 -1.85
N ALA A 194 -17.78 13.11 -1.45
CA ALA A 194 -18.87 13.90 -0.88
C ALA A 194 -18.51 14.57 0.46
N LEU A 195 -17.69 13.92 1.29
CA LEU A 195 -17.21 14.51 2.55
C LEU A 195 -16.29 15.70 2.30
N LEU A 196 -15.41 15.59 1.30
CA LEU A 196 -14.45 16.63 0.93
C LEU A 196 -15.11 17.84 0.22
N ASP A 197 -16.27 17.63 -0.40
CA ASP A 197 -17.02 18.69 -1.10
C ASP A 197 -17.85 19.60 -0.16
N VAL A 198 -17.94 19.25 1.13
CA VAL A 198 -18.74 20.00 2.11
C VAL A 198 -17.88 20.96 2.91
N ASP A 199 -18.19 22.25 2.85
CA ASP A 199 -17.57 23.26 3.71
C ASP A 199 -18.03 23.13 5.15
N GLY A 200 -17.10 23.15 6.10
CA GLY A 200 -17.39 23.15 7.53
C GLY A 200 -16.14 22.92 8.38
N ASP A 201 -16.13 23.50 9.58
CA ASP A 201 -15.02 23.31 10.53
C ASP A 201 -14.87 21.83 10.94
N ILE A 202 -15.99 21.11 11.04
CA ILE A 202 -16.04 19.68 11.32
C ILE A 202 -17.17 19.08 10.48
N VAL A 203 -16.84 18.15 9.60
CA VAL A 203 -17.78 17.42 8.75
C VAL A 203 -17.71 15.93 9.07
N LEU A 204 -18.86 15.29 9.22
CA LEU A 204 -18.95 13.89 9.62
C LEU A 204 -19.72 13.08 8.59
N ALA A 205 -19.15 11.97 8.14
CA ALA A 205 -19.86 10.95 7.39
C ALA A 205 -20.57 10.00 8.38
N VAL A 206 -21.90 9.89 8.27
CA VAL A 206 -22.69 9.06 9.17
C VAL A 206 -23.55 8.07 8.38
N ASP A 207 -23.74 6.86 8.92
CA ASP A 207 -24.69 5.91 8.39
C ASP A 207 -26.08 6.17 8.99
N ALA A 208 -26.96 6.83 8.22
CA ALA A 208 -28.32 7.12 8.63
C ALA A 208 -29.21 5.87 8.76
N MET A 209 -28.79 4.75 8.13
CA MET A 209 -29.53 3.49 8.11
C MET A 209 -28.90 2.41 9.01
N TRP A 210 -28.01 2.80 9.90
CA TRP A 210 -27.30 1.88 10.79
C TRP A 210 -28.21 0.88 11.53
N ASN A 211 -29.44 1.29 11.89
CA ASN A 211 -30.43 0.45 12.55
C ASN A 211 -30.91 -0.74 11.70
N GLU A 212 -30.82 -0.61 10.37
CA GLU A 212 -31.26 -1.65 9.43
C GLU A 212 -30.14 -2.64 9.14
N HIS A 213 -28.88 -2.20 9.30
CA HIS A 213 -27.69 -2.98 8.94
C HIS A 213 -27.05 -3.69 10.14
N THR A 214 -27.53 -3.46 11.36
CA THR A 214 -26.86 -3.97 12.55
C THR A 214 -27.80 -4.80 13.40
N ASP A 215 -27.30 -5.96 13.87
CA ASP A 215 -28.02 -6.79 14.84
C ASP A 215 -28.19 -6.01 16.16
N ARG A 216 -29.43 -5.83 16.60
CA ARG A 216 -29.79 -5.00 17.76
C ARG A 216 -29.22 -5.52 19.09
N SER A 217 -28.66 -6.72 19.11
CA SER A 217 -28.10 -7.36 20.31
C SER A 217 -26.75 -6.75 20.75
N GLU A 218 -26.04 -6.01 19.88
CA GLU A 218 -24.74 -5.41 20.16
C GLU A 218 -24.80 -3.89 20.37
N SER A 219 -25.49 -3.43 21.40
CA SER A 219 -25.67 -1.99 21.66
C SER A 219 -24.51 -1.30 22.39
N SER A 220 -23.48 -2.01 22.79
CA SER A 220 -22.35 -1.44 23.53
C SER A 220 -21.21 -1.00 22.60
N GLY A 221 -20.87 0.29 22.63
CA GLY A 221 -19.67 0.83 21.96
C GLY A 221 -19.92 1.49 20.61
N ARG A 222 -21.07 2.13 20.43
CA ARG A 222 -21.40 2.87 19.19
C ARG A 222 -21.34 4.37 19.45
N ASP A 223 -20.68 5.07 18.55
CA ASP A 223 -20.73 6.53 18.52
C ASP A 223 -22.01 6.96 17.79
N LEU A 224 -22.94 7.54 18.52
CA LEU A 224 -24.22 8.00 18.00
C LEU A 224 -24.23 9.51 17.84
N ILE A 225 -24.67 9.98 16.68
CA ILE A 225 -24.84 11.40 16.38
C ILE A 225 -26.30 11.71 16.17
N ARG A 226 -26.74 12.82 16.74
CA ARG A 226 -28.07 13.35 16.50
C ARG A 226 -28.02 14.34 15.31
N CYS A 227 -28.54 13.93 14.17
CA CYS A 227 -28.68 14.81 13.02
C CYS A 227 -30.09 15.42 12.97
N SER A 228 -30.19 16.72 12.74
CA SER A 228 -31.43 17.29 12.23
C SER A 228 -31.54 16.89 10.76
N ARG A 229 -32.63 16.25 10.36
CA ARG A 229 -32.90 16.04 8.93
C ARG A 229 -33.04 17.41 8.26
N PRO A 230 -32.46 17.59 7.04
CA PRO A 230 -32.72 18.79 6.24
C PRO A 230 -34.19 18.91 5.88
#